data_0fbf4f0fb57650c913e3e679fa9a81f1
#
_entry.id   0fbf4f0fb57650c913e3e679fa9a81f1
#
_cell.length_a   1.000
_cell.length_b   1.000
_cell.length_c   1.000
_cell.angle_alpha   90.00
_cell.angle_beta   90.00
_cell.angle_gamma   90.00
#
_symmetry.space_group_name_H-M   'P 1'
#
loop_
_entity.id
_entity.type
_entity.pdbx_description
1 polymer ?
#
loop_
_entity_poly.entity_id
_entity_poly.type
_entity_poly.pdbx_seq_one_letter_code
_entity_poly.pdbx_strand_id
1 'polypeptide(L)'
;MDTKIIIVALLLALIFVSYKLVRASSAKPSAASPEEAVYENILSRASVRTYQDKPVDSTKIERLLRAGMAAPSAADKRPWHFVVVTDRELLDGLAKANPNAGFAKKAPLAIVVCGDMTKTSLSRPV
;
A
#
# COMPACT_ATOMS: atom_id res chain seq x y z
N MET A 1 41.82 47.43 -5.35
CA MET A 1 41.20 46.16 -4.84
C MET A 1 41.71 45.07 -5.78
N ASP A 2 42.47 44.13 -5.24
CA ASP A 2 43.20 43.17 -6.10
C ASP A 2 42.24 42.29 -6.89
N THR A 3 42.46 42.20 -8.19
CA THR A 3 41.65 41.37 -9.12
C THR A 3 41.51 39.92 -8.61
N LYS A 4 42.52 39.42 -7.90
CA LYS A 4 42.50 38.08 -7.26
C LYS A 4 41.43 37.96 -6.18
N ILE A 5 41.21 39.00 -5.37
CA ILE A 5 40.19 39.02 -4.30
C ILE A 5 38.79 38.99 -4.91
N ILE A 6 38.58 39.73 -6.01
CA ILE A 6 37.29 39.74 -6.70
C ILE A 6 36.98 38.37 -7.29
N ILE A 7 37.96 37.70 -7.91
CA ILE A 7 37.79 36.35 -8.49
C ILE A 7 37.44 35.34 -7.41
N VAL A 8 38.12 35.36 -6.26
CA VAL A 8 37.84 34.44 -5.14
C VAL A 8 36.44 34.69 -4.59
N ALA A 9 36.03 35.95 -4.44
CA ALA A 9 34.67 36.26 -3.94
C ALA A 9 33.57 35.76 -4.91
N LEU A 10 33.78 35.91 -6.23
CA LEU A 10 32.86 35.41 -7.25
C LEU A 10 32.76 33.88 -7.26
N LEU A 11 33.89 33.17 -7.08
CA LEU A 11 33.91 31.73 -6.99
C LEU A 11 33.16 31.23 -5.75
N LEU A 12 33.36 31.88 -4.61
CA LEU A 12 32.63 31.51 -3.36
C LEU A 12 31.14 31.79 -3.50
N ALA A 13 30.74 32.90 -4.13
CA ALA A 13 29.34 33.19 -4.42
C ALA A 13 28.72 32.15 -5.35
N LEU A 14 29.44 31.71 -6.38
CA LEU A 14 28.98 30.66 -7.30
C LEU A 14 28.78 29.30 -6.60
N ILE A 15 29.74 28.92 -5.74
CA ILE A 15 29.64 27.70 -4.95
C ILE A 15 28.44 27.80 -3.98
N PHE A 16 28.22 28.95 -3.35
CA PHE A 16 27.09 29.15 -2.45
C PHE A 16 25.74 29.06 -3.18
N VAL A 17 25.64 29.68 -4.36
CA VAL A 17 24.44 29.60 -5.20
C VAL A 17 24.19 28.15 -5.65
N SER A 18 25.22 27.46 -6.12
CA SER A 18 25.12 26.04 -6.52
C SER A 18 24.68 25.17 -5.36
N TYR A 19 25.24 25.37 -4.16
CA TYR A 19 24.83 24.66 -2.93
C TYR A 19 23.35 24.90 -2.59
N LYS A 20 22.90 26.16 -2.67
CA LYS A 20 21.49 26.52 -2.44
C LYS A 20 20.55 25.88 -3.47
N LEU A 21 20.94 25.85 -4.74
CA LEU A 21 20.18 25.22 -5.83
C LEU A 21 20.08 23.69 -5.62
N VAL A 22 21.19 23.03 -5.31
CA VAL A 22 21.20 21.59 -5.03
C VAL A 22 20.33 21.27 -3.81
N ARG A 23 20.43 22.07 -2.74
CA ARG A 23 19.61 21.87 -1.54
C ARG A 23 18.12 22.13 -1.78
N ALA A 24 17.77 23.09 -2.63
CA ALA A 24 16.39 23.34 -3.03
C ALA A 24 15.82 22.19 -3.90
N SER A 25 16.67 21.63 -4.79
CA SER A 25 16.31 20.47 -5.61
C SER A 25 16.21 19.16 -4.80
N SER A 26 16.94 19.08 -3.69
CA SER A 26 16.88 17.94 -2.74
C SER A 26 15.78 18.10 -1.69
N ALA A 27 15.00 19.18 -1.73
CA ALA A 27 13.79 19.28 -0.90
C ALA A 27 12.88 18.11 -1.28
N LYS A 28 12.69 17.18 -0.34
CA LYS A 28 11.72 16.11 -0.44
C LYS A 28 10.41 16.69 -0.98
N PRO A 29 9.78 16.07 -1.99
CA PRO A 29 8.47 16.54 -2.40
C PRO A 29 7.62 16.68 -1.15
N SER A 30 6.99 17.82 -0.98
CA SER A 30 6.07 18.09 0.12
C SER A 30 5.19 16.86 0.28
N ALA A 31 5.19 16.24 1.45
CA ALA A 31 4.31 15.11 1.70
C ALA A 31 2.91 15.58 1.26
N ALA A 32 2.31 14.84 0.32
CA ALA A 32 0.98 15.14 -0.15
C ALA A 32 0.06 15.33 1.05
N SER A 33 -0.86 16.28 0.98
CA SER A 33 -1.84 16.43 2.05
C SER A 33 -2.55 15.09 2.28
N PRO A 34 -3.07 14.80 3.48
CA PRO A 34 -3.81 13.56 3.72
C PRO A 34 -4.92 13.33 2.70
N GLU A 35 -5.58 14.39 2.25
CA GLU A 35 -6.62 14.36 1.22
C GLU A 35 -6.07 13.93 -0.13
N GLU A 36 -4.96 14.53 -0.55
CA GLU A 36 -4.29 14.19 -1.80
C GLU A 36 -3.78 12.75 -1.78
N ALA A 37 -3.22 12.29 -0.66
CA ALA A 37 -2.75 10.91 -0.52
C ALA A 37 -3.90 9.89 -0.65
N VAL A 38 -5.08 10.21 -0.13
CA VAL A 38 -6.28 9.36 -0.27
C VAL A 38 -6.77 9.37 -1.73
N TYR A 39 -6.85 10.55 -2.34
CA TYR A 39 -7.28 10.71 -3.73
C TYR A 39 -6.36 9.96 -4.70
N GLU A 40 -5.07 10.15 -4.60
CA GLU A 40 -4.07 9.41 -5.38
C GLU A 40 -4.14 7.89 -5.17
N ASN A 41 -4.40 7.45 -3.94
CA ASN A 41 -4.58 6.03 -3.64
C ASN A 41 -5.80 5.45 -4.39
N ILE A 42 -6.91 6.18 -4.44
CA ILE A 42 -8.11 5.77 -5.18
C ILE A 42 -7.83 5.70 -6.68
N LEU A 43 -7.19 6.72 -7.24
CA LEU A 43 -6.90 6.80 -8.67
C LEU A 43 -5.86 5.78 -9.12
N SER A 44 -4.84 5.53 -8.30
CA SER A 44 -3.75 4.61 -8.62
C SER A 44 -4.10 3.13 -8.41
N ARG A 45 -5.30 2.83 -7.89
CA ARG A 45 -5.73 1.44 -7.67
C ARG A 45 -5.68 0.63 -8.96
N ALA A 46 -4.94 -0.44 -8.95
CA ALA A 46 -4.87 -1.38 -10.05
C ALA A 46 -5.02 -2.83 -9.56
N SER A 47 -5.52 -3.71 -10.44
CA SER A 47 -5.59 -5.15 -10.18
C SER A 47 -4.26 -5.79 -10.56
N VAL A 48 -3.31 -5.80 -9.63
CA VAL A 48 -2.00 -6.43 -9.82
C VAL A 48 -2.12 -7.93 -9.54
N ARG A 49 -1.64 -8.78 -10.47
CA ARG A 49 -1.66 -10.25 -10.38
C ARG A 49 -0.28 -10.87 -10.54
N THR A 50 0.74 -10.04 -10.57
CA THR A 50 2.15 -10.44 -10.54
C THR A 50 2.72 -10.02 -9.20
N TYR A 51 3.25 -10.98 -8.46
CA TYR A 51 3.71 -10.78 -7.09
C TYR A 51 5.22 -10.96 -7.02
N GLN A 52 5.83 -10.27 -6.06
CA GLN A 52 7.22 -10.51 -5.69
C GLN A 52 7.28 -11.72 -4.76
N ASP A 53 8.32 -12.53 -4.89
CA ASP A 53 8.62 -13.62 -3.96
C ASP A 53 9.26 -13.04 -2.69
N LYS A 54 8.42 -12.38 -1.88
CA LYS A 54 8.83 -11.72 -0.65
C LYS A 54 7.73 -11.87 0.40
N PRO A 55 8.06 -12.34 1.61
CA PRO A 55 7.09 -12.43 2.69
C PRO A 55 6.51 -11.07 3.03
N VAL A 56 5.24 -11.06 3.39
CA VAL A 56 4.54 -9.85 3.82
C VAL A 56 4.78 -9.65 5.31
N ASP A 57 5.21 -8.46 5.67
CA ASP A 57 5.45 -8.07 7.06
C ASP A 57 4.16 -8.17 7.90
N SER A 58 4.28 -8.67 9.13
CA SER A 58 3.15 -8.87 10.04
C SER A 58 2.41 -7.57 10.36
N THR A 59 3.11 -6.47 10.48
CA THR A 59 2.49 -5.15 10.73
C THR A 59 1.65 -4.69 9.54
N LYS A 60 2.03 -5.04 8.32
CA LYS A 60 1.22 -4.78 7.13
C LYS A 60 -0.04 -5.64 7.11
N ILE A 61 0.09 -6.91 7.46
CA ILE A 61 -1.06 -7.84 7.56
C ILE A 61 -2.06 -7.29 8.58
N GLU A 62 -1.59 -6.91 9.76
CA GLU A 62 -2.45 -6.34 10.80
C GLU A 62 -3.17 -5.06 10.32
N ARG A 63 -2.46 -4.15 9.66
CA ARG A 63 -3.06 -2.92 9.10
C ARG A 63 -4.13 -3.22 8.05
N LEU A 64 -3.89 -4.21 7.18
CA LEU A 64 -4.87 -4.63 6.17
C LEU A 64 -6.12 -5.21 6.83
N LEU A 65 -5.97 -6.06 7.86
CA LEU A 65 -7.08 -6.63 8.60
C LEU A 65 -7.89 -5.54 9.31
N ARG A 66 -7.22 -4.61 10.00
CA ARG A 66 -7.87 -3.46 10.66
C ARG A 66 -8.64 -2.60 9.65
N ALA A 67 -8.07 -2.33 8.48
CA ALA A 67 -8.74 -1.58 7.41
C ALA A 67 -9.98 -2.33 6.90
N GLY A 68 -9.88 -3.65 6.71
CA GLY A 68 -11.03 -4.49 6.32
C GLY A 68 -12.12 -4.49 7.38
N MET A 69 -11.76 -4.58 8.66
CA MET A 69 -12.70 -4.55 9.79
C MET A 69 -13.36 -3.17 9.99
N ALA A 70 -12.77 -2.11 9.47
CA ALA A 70 -13.35 -0.75 9.52
C ALA A 70 -14.44 -0.52 8.46
N ALA A 71 -14.62 -1.46 7.53
CA ALA A 71 -15.68 -1.35 6.53
C ALA A 71 -17.06 -1.35 7.20
N PRO A 72 -18.05 -0.59 6.69
CA PRO A 72 -19.40 -0.62 7.21
C PRO A 72 -20.08 -1.97 6.93
N SER A 73 -21.00 -2.38 7.79
CA SER A 73 -21.85 -3.55 7.57
C SER A 73 -23.31 -3.24 7.84
N ALA A 74 -24.21 -4.01 7.22
CA ALA A 74 -25.65 -3.83 7.42
C ALA A 74 -25.99 -3.98 8.90
N ALA A 75 -26.64 -2.97 9.49
CA ALA A 75 -26.99 -2.89 10.89
C ALA A 75 -25.81 -3.11 11.87
N ASP A 76 -24.60 -2.76 11.45
CA ASP A 76 -23.33 -2.94 12.21
C ASP A 76 -23.14 -4.38 12.76
N LYS A 77 -23.63 -5.38 12.05
CA LYS A 77 -23.54 -6.79 12.48
C LYS A 77 -22.17 -7.41 12.35
N ARG A 78 -21.26 -6.80 11.57
CA ARG A 78 -19.87 -7.21 11.37
C ARG A 78 -19.72 -8.71 11.11
N PRO A 79 -20.38 -9.25 10.08
CA PRO A 79 -20.45 -10.68 9.84
C PRO A 79 -19.21 -11.28 9.18
N TRP A 80 -18.14 -10.52 9.02
CA TRP A 80 -16.94 -10.97 8.34
C TRP A 80 -15.99 -11.73 9.26
N HIS A 81 -15.35 -12.74 8.68
CA HIS A 81 -14.18 -13.40 9.23
C HIS A 81 -13.04 -13.31 8.22
N PHE A 82 -11.84 -13.04 8.69
CA PHE A 82 -10.66 -12.95 7.85
C PHE A 82 -9.75 -14.14 8.17
N VAL A 83 -9.41 -14.92 7.14
CA VAL A 83 -8.46 -16.02 7.24
C VAL A 83 -7.20 -15.62 6.48
N VAL A 84 -6.08 -15.56 7.19
CA VAL A 84 -4.76 -15.25 6.61
C VAL A 84 -4.09 -16.57 6.24
N VAL A 85 -3.76 -16.75 4.98
CA VAL A 85 -3.15 -17.95 4.44
C VAL A 85 -1.76 -17.60 3.91
N THR A 86 -0.72 -18.19 4.51
CA THR A 86 0.69 -18.05 4.10
C THR A 86 1.30 -19.37 3.65
N ASP A 87 0.64 -20.47 4.00
CA ASP A 87 1.06 -21.80 3.62
C ASP A 87 0.93 -22.04 2.12
N ARG A 88 1.95 -22.63 1.51
CA ARG A 88 2.03 -22.81 0.06
C ARG A 88 0.98 -23.79 -0.47
N GLU A 89 0.77 -24.89 0.24
CA GLU A 89 -0.20 -25.92 -0.18
C GLU A 89 -1.63 -25.40 -0.10
N LEU A 90 -1.93 -24.61 0.93
CA LEU A 90 -3.23 -23.96 1.08
C LEU A 90 -3.46 -22.89 0.00
N LEU A 91 -2.43 -22.12 -0.37
CA LEU A 91 -2.53 -21.13 -1.47
C LEU A 91 -2.77 -21.83 -2.82
N ASP A 92 -2.13 -22.96 -3.06
CA ASP A 92 -2.36 -23.79 -4.24
C ASP A 92 -3.78 -24.40 -4.22
N GLY A 93 -4.24 -24.81 -3.04
CA GLY A 93 -5.61 -25.29 -2.83
C GLY A 93 -6.65 -24.21 -3.15
N LEU A 94 -6.46 -22.99 -2.68
CA LEU A 94 -7.32 -21.85 -2.97
C LEU A 94 -7.38 -21.57 -4.47
N ALA A 95 -6.23 -21.59 -5.16
CA ALA A 95 -6.17 -21.36 -6.59
C ALA A 95 -6.87 -22.45 -7.39
N LYS A 96 -6.87 -23.71 -6.92
CA LYS A 96 -7.59 -24.84 -7.53
C LYS A 96 -9.09 -24.75 -7.28
N ALA A 97 -9.49 -24.35 -6.06
CA ALA A 97 -10.90 -24.26 -5.67
C ALA A 97 -11.64 -23.12 -6.39
N ASN A 98 -10.93 -22.05 -6.76
CA ASN A 98 -11.51 -20.92 -7.47
C ASN A 98 -10.75 -20.66 -8.78
N PRO A 99 -11.32 -21.02 -9.94
CA PRO A 99 -10.68 -20.83 -11.25
C PRO A 99 -10.28 -19.37 -11.53
N ASN A 100 -11.01 -18.40 -10.96
CA ASN A 100 -10.73 -16.98 -11.13
C ASN A 100 -9.59 -16.48 -10.21
N ALA A 101 -9.14 -17.31 -9.27
CA ALA A 101 -8.07 -17.00 -8.31
C ALA A 101 -6.76 -17.74 -8.62
N GLY A 102 -6.56 -18.20 -9.86
CA GLY A 102 -5.36 -18.93 -10.26
C GLY A 102 -4.03 -18.20 -10.00
N PHE A 103 -4.07 -16.88 -9.89
CA PHE A 103 -2.92 -16.05 -9.50
C PHE A 103 -2.52 -16.21 -8.03
N ALA A 104 -3.41 -16.70 -7.16
CA ALA A 104 -3.14 -16.87 -5.72
C ALA A 104 -1.99 -17.84 -5.46
N LYS A 105 -1.78 -18.84 -6.33
CA LYS A 105 -0.64 -19.77 -6.25
C LYS A 105 0.73 -19.10 -6.34
N LYS A 106 0.82 -17.88 -6.87
CA LYS A 106 2.07 -17.10 -6.96
C LYS A 106 2.16 -16.01 -5.89
N ALA A 107 1.13 -15.81 -5.10
CA ALA A 107 1.13 -14.81 -4.04
C ALA A 107 1.86 -15.34 -2.79
N PRO A 108 2.60 -14.49 -2.06
CA PRO A 108 3.23 -14.87 -0.78
C PRO A 108 2.21 -15.00 0.35
N LEU A 109 0.99 -14.48 0.16
CA LEU A 109 -0.06 -14.45 1.15
C LEU A 109 -1.42 -14.27 0.45
N ALA A 110 -2.47 -14.85 1.01
CA ALA A 110 -3.86 -14.54 0.68
C ALA A 110 -4.65 -14.21 1.96
N ILE A 111 -5.58 -13.27 1.85
CA ILE A 111 -6.57 -12.99 2.88
C ILE A 111 -7.92 -13.40 2.32
N VAL A 112 -8.51 -14.44 2.90
CA VAL A 112 -9.84 -14.92 2.54
C VAL A 112 -10.85 -14.23 3.43
N VAL A 113 -11.84 -13.57 2.83
CA VAL A 113 -12.91 -12.89 3.55
C VAL A 113 -14.15 -13.80 3.50
N CYS A 114 -14.60 -14.22 4.68
CA CYS A 114 -15.77 -15.09 4.84
C CYS A 114 -16.90 -14.31 5.50
N GLY A 115 -18.15 -14.67 5.19
CA GLY A 115 -19.34 -14.14 5.84
C GLY A 115 -19.90 -15.14 6.85
N ASP A 116 -20.19 -14.68 8.06
CA ASP A 116 -20.93 -15.44 9.07
C ASP A 116 -22.42 -15.37 8.75
N MET A 117 -22.95 -16.44 8.22
CA MET A 117 -24.36 -16.53 7.80
C MET A 117 -25.33 -16.43 8.96
N THR A 118 -24.90 -16.69 10.19
CA THR A 118 -25.77 -16.56 11.39
C THR A 118 -26.00 -15.10 11.77
N LYS A 119 -25.11 -14.20 11.36
CA LYS A 119 -25.18 -12.76 11.61
C LYS A 119 -25.77 -11.97 10.46
N THR A 120 -26.06 -12.61 9.33
CA THR A 120 -26.65 -11.92 8.18
C THR A 120 -28.14 -11.69 8.42
N SER A 121 -28.65 -10.55 7.91
CA SER A 121 -30.11 -10.29 7.90
C SER A 121 -30.81 -10.95 6.70
N LEU A 122 -30.05 -11.59 5.82
CA LEU A 122 -30.55 -12.29 4.67
C LEU A 122 -30.88 -13.73 5.02
N SER A 123 -32.00 -13.94 5.69
CA SER A 123 -32.66 -15.24 5.80
C SER A 123 -33.35 -15.60 4.48
N ARG A 124 -32.62 -15.67 3.39
CA ARG A 124 -33.13 -16.35 2.20
C ARG A 124 -32.37 -17.66 2.06
N PRO A 125 -33.03 -18.82 2.18
CA PRO A 125 -32.46 -20.05 1.69
C PRO A 125 -32.30 -19.90 0.16
N VAL A 126 -31.11 -20.23 -0.33
CA VAL A 126 -30.85 -20.44 -1.75
C VAL A 126 -31.52 -21.74 -2.16
#